data_86fec0ef54e130fe4e4df7703ca7295f
#
_entry.id   86fec0ef54e130fe4e4df7703ca7295f
#
_cell.length_a   1.000
_cell.length_b   1.000
_cell.length_c   1.000
_cell.angle_alpha   90.00
_cell.angle_beta   90.00
_cell.angle_gamma   90.00
#
_symmetry.space_group_name_H-M   'P 1'
#
loop_
_entity.id
_entity.type
_entity.pdbx_description
1 polymer ?
#
loop_
_entity_poly.entity_id
_entity_poly.type
_entity_poly.pdbx_seq_one_letter_code
_entity_poly.pdbx_strand_id
1 'polypeptide(L)'
;MISLLQAAKKTKQLQDLANAKPLDFFMPSPPQKRVLECSHPITLFRAANQLGKTYVGAAECLYYMKGYSPWKDISHIKPPITIWAIVHSWEQSKIIQAKIHSLIGADEYAEDSPEYQEGRGYRAKNP
;
A
#
# COMPACT_ATOMS: atom_id res chain seq x y z
N MET A 1 -33.43 6.39 -14.79
CA MET A 1 -32.42 5.67 -15.59
C MET A 1 -31.17 6.52 -15.69
N ILE A 2 -30.02 6.01 -15.28
CA ILE A 2 -28.73 6.75 -15.38
C ILE A 2 -28.33 6.76 -16.85
N SER A 3 -28.09 7.93 -17.46
CA SER A 3 -27.62 8.00 -18.83
C SER A 3 -26.21 7.40 -18.95
N LEU A 4 -25.86 6.88 -20.13
CA LEU A 4 -24.51 6.37 -20.42
C LEU A 4 -23.43 7.41 -20.12
N LEU A 5 -23.73 8.68 -20.35
CA LEU A 5 -22.81 9.79 -20.06
C LEU A 5 -22.55 9.97 -18.55
N GLN A 6 -23.59 9.83 -17.74
CA GLN A 6 -23.47 9.89 -16.27
C GLN A 6 -22.73 8.68 -15.73
N ALA A 7 -22.98 7.49 -16.27
CA ALA A 7 -22.24 6.27 -15.92
C ALA A 7 -20.75 6.39 -16.26
N ALA A 8 -20.43 6.91 -17.45
CA ALA A 8 -19.04 7.13 -17.88
C ALA A 8 -18.32 8.15 -16.98
N LYS A 9 -18.98 9.26 -16.63
CA LYS A 9 -18.42 10.26 -15.70
C LYS A 9 -18.15 9.67 -14.31
N LYS A 10 -19.08 8.89 -13.78
CA LYS A 10 -18.94 8.23 -12.48
C LYS A 10 -17.81 7.20 -12.50
N THR A 11 -17.68 6.43 -13.56
CA THR A 11 -16.58 5.47 -13.72
C THR A 11 -15.23 6.18 -13.75
N LYS A 12 -15.13 7.28 -14.50
CA LYS A 12 -13.91 8.08 -14.56
C LYS A 12 -13.54 8.66 -13.19
N GLN A 13 -14.50 9.21 -12.46
CA GLN A 13 -14.27 9.72 -11.11
C GLN A 13 -13.77 8.64 -10.14
N LEU A 14 -14.34 7.45 -10.19
CA LEU A 14 -13.89 6.31 -9.38
C LEU A 14 -12.47 5.88 -9.76
N GLN A 15 -12.14 5.90 -11.06
CA GLN A 15 -10.81 5.55 -11.53
C GLN A 15 -9.76 6.59 -11.13
N ASP A 16 -10.08 7.86 -11.22
CA ASP A 16 -9.23 8.95 -10.76
C ASP A 16 -8.98 8.86 -9.25
N LEU A 17 -10.02 8.54 -8.48
CA LEU A 17 -9.90 8.35 -7.03
C LEU A 17 -9.06 7.12 -6.68
N ALA A 18 -9.23 6.01 -7.39
CA ALA A 18 -8.43 4.81 -7.20
C ALA A 18 -6.94 5.03 -7.57
N ASN A 19 -6.66 5.86 -8.57
CA ASN A 19 -5.29 6.23 -8.92
C ASN A 19 -4.66 7.18 -7.90
N ALA A 20 -5.46 8.05 -7.27
CA ALA A 20 -4.99 8.96 -6.24
C ALA A 20 -4.70 8.24 -4.91
N LYS A 21 -5.50 7.22 -4.56
CA LYS A 21 -5.38 6.47 -3.30
C LYS A 21 -5.46 4.95 -3.53
N PRO A 22 -4.49 4.36 -4.22
CA PRO A 22 -4.57 2.95 -4.62
C PRO A 22 -4.59 1.97 -3.43
N LEU A 23 -4.00 2.33 -2.30
CA LEU A 23 -4.01 1.49 -1.10
C LEU A 23 -5.43 1.33 -0.52
N ASP A 24 -6.25 2.36 -0.56
CA ASP A 24 -7.64 2.34 -0.08
C ASP A 24 -8.53 1.44 -0.96
N PHE A 25 -8.14 1.23 -2.21
CA PHE A 25 -8.84 0.37 -3.17
C PHE A 25 -8.20 -1.02 -3.30
N PHE A 26 -7.19 -1.31 -2.49
CA PHE A 26 -6.55 -2.61 -2.50
C PHE A 26 -7.51 -3.69 -1.98
N MET A 27 -7.80 -4.66 -2.84
CA MET A 27 -8.67 -5.78 -2.53
C MET A 27 -7.84 -7.07 -2.40
N PRO A 28 -7.51 -7.49 -1.18
CA PRO A 28 -6.72 -8.68 -0.98
C PRO A 28 -7.50 -9.94 -1.33
N SER A 29 -6.82 -10.93 -1.87
CA SER A 29 -7.34 -12.29 -2.00
C SER A 29 -7.52 -12.93 -0.60
N PRO A 30 -8.31 -14.01 -0.45
CA PRO A 30 -8.49 -14.65 0.85
C PRO A 30 -7.19 -15.01 1.59
N PRO A 31 -6.15 -15.57 0.95
CA PRO A 31 -4.87 -15.80 1.62
C PRO A 31 -4.16 -14.52 2.06
N GLN A 32 -4.16 -13.49 1.23
CA GLN A 32 -3.59 -12.18 1.56
C GLN A 32 -4.32 -11.53 2.74
N LYS A 33 -5.63 -11.61 2.75
CA LYS A 33 -6.46 -11.08 3.84
C LYS A 33 -6.12 -11.72 5.18
N ARG A 34 -5.90 -13.04 5.21
CA ARG A 34 -5.47 -13.73 6.44
C ARG A 34 -4.14 -13.20 6.97
N VAL A 35 -3.19 -12.87 6.10
CA VAL A 35 -1.92 -12.27 6.49
C VAL A 35 -2.14 -10.88 7.07
N LEU A 36 -2.93 -10.05 6.41
CA LEU A 36 -3.21 -8.69 6.85
C LEU A 36 -3.97 -8.64 8.19
N GLU A 37 -4.83 -9.62 8.46
CA GLU A 37 -5.58 -9.73 9.72
C GLU A 37 -4.77 -10.37 10.85
N CYS A 38 -3.62 -10.98 10.55
CA CYS A 38 -2.80 -11.67 11.53
C CYS A 38 -2.11 -10.66 12.45
N SER A 39 -2.33 -10.78 13.76
CA SER A 39 -1.72 -9.92 14.78
C SER A 39 -0.57 -10.57 15.55
N HIS A 40 -0.15 -11.76 15.15
CA HIS A 40 0.98 -12.44 15.76
C HIS A 40 2.31 -11.71 15.47
N PRO A 41 3.27 -11.73 16.40
CA PRO A 41 4.56 -11.06 16.22
C PRO A 41 5.37 -11.58 15.03
N ILE A 42 5.20 -12.87 14.71
CA ILE A 42 5.89 -13.52 13.59
C ILE A 42 4.86 -14.21 12.73
N THR A 43 4.86 -13.88 11.44
CA THR A 43 3.94 -14.47 10.46
C THR A 43 4.75 -15.01 9.30
N LEU A 44 4.54 -16.28 8.96
CA LEU A 44 5.11 -16.91 7.77
C LEU A 44 4.05 -17.09 6.71
N PHE A 45 4.20 -16.38 5.59
CA PHE A 45 3.33 -16.52 4.43
C PHE A 45 4.00 -17.36 3.35
N ARG A 46 3.60 -18.61 3.26
CA ARG A 46 4.07 -19.54 2.22
C ARG A 46 3.01 -19.63 1.13
N ALA A 47 3.39 -19.29 -0.08
CA ALA A 47 2.52 -19.36 -1.24
C ALA A 47 3.34 -19.54 -2.51
N ALA A 48 2.72 -20.07 -3.56
CA ALA A 48 3.35 -20.14 -4.87
C ALA A 48 3.66 -18.74 -5.42
N ASN A 49 4.59 -18.67 -6.36
CA ASN A 49 4.84 -17.42 -7.09
C ASN A 49 3.54 -16.94 -7.75
N GLN A 50 3.37 -15.64 -7.90
CA GLN A 50 2.17 -14.99 -8.46
C GLN A 50 0.92 -14.97 -7.55
N LEU A 51 1.01 -15.39 -6.30
CA LEU A 51 -0.09 -15.24 -5.33
C LEU A 51 -0.05 -13.91 -4.56
N GLY A 52 0.74 -12.97 -5.02
CA GLY A 52 0.76 -11.61 -4.48
C GLY A 52 1.43 -11.47 -3.11
N LYS A 53 2.40 -12.32 -2.77
CA LYS A 53 3.17 -12.24 -1.51
C LYS A 53 3.85 -10.88 -1.34
N THR A 54 4.54 -10.42 -2.37
CA THR A 54 5.23 -9.13 -2.36
C THR A 54 4.24 -7.97 -2.25
N TYR A 55 3.09 -8.11 -2.89
CA TYR A 55 2.05 -7.08 -2.89
C TYR A 55 1.43 -6.90 -1.49
N VAL A 56 1.12 -7.99 -0.81
CA VAL A 56 0.58 -7.93 0.55
C VAL A 56 1.62 -7.42 1.55
N GLY A 57 2.89 -7.79 1.38
CA GLY A 57 3.99 -7.27 2.19
C GLY A 57 4.17 -5.76 2.01
N ALA A 58 4.11 -5.27 0.78
CA ALA A 58 4.17 -3.84 0.48
C ALA A 58 2.97 -3.08 1.07
N ALA A 59 1.76 -3.63 0.95
CA ALA A 59 0.56 -3.04 1.54
C ALA A 59 0.66 -2.97 3.07
N GLU A 60 1.11 -4.02 3.72
CA GLU A 60 1.30 -4.05 5.16
C GLU A 60 2.33 -3.03 5.64
N CYS A 61 3.46 -2.91 4.95
CA CYS A 61 4.44 -1.86 5.24
C CYS A 61 3.82 -0.47 5.20
N LEU A 62 3.02 -0.19 4.18
CA LEU A 62 2.36 1.12 4.04
C LEU A 62 1.32 1.37 5.13
N TYR A 63 0.55 0.37 5.55
CA TYR A 63 -0.38 0.52 6.68
C TYR A 63 0.37 0.87 7.96
N TYR A 64 1.49 0.21 8.24
CA TYR A 64 2.33 0.55 9.40
C TYR A 64 2.92 1.95 9.29
N MET A 65 3.38 2.36 8.12
CA MET A 65 3.90 3.71 7.88
C MET A 65 2.83 4.78 8.08
N LYS A 66 1.59 4.52 7.70
CA LYS A 66 0.45 5.41 7.91
C LYS A 66 -0.07 5.39 9.36
N GLY A 67 0.26 4.36 10.12
CA GLY A 67 -0.21 4.17 11.49
C GLY A 67 -1.65 3.67 11.61
N TYR A 68 -2.24 3.20 10.52
CA TYR A 68 -3.60 2.67 10.46
C TYR A 68 -3.69 1.49 9.50
N SER A 69 -4.45 0.48 9.90
CA SER A 69 -4.81 -0.65 9.03
C SER A 69 -6.30 -0.94 9.14
N PRO A 70 -7.01 -1.13 8.01
CA PRO A 70 -8.42 -1.54 8.04
C PRO A 70 -8.59 -3.02 8.41
N TRP A 71 -7.50 -3.80 8.51
CA TRP A 71 -7.53 -5.24 8.69
C TRP A 71 -7.29 -5.69 10.12
N LYS A 72 -6.56 -4.89 10.90
CA LYS A 72 -6.22 -5.17 12.30
C LYS A 72 -5.93 -3.87 13.05
N ASP A 73 -5.99 -3.95 14.38
CA ASP A 73 -5.61 -2.84 15.23
C ASP A 73 -4.09 -2.77 15.38
N ILE A 74 -3.49 -1.69 14.90
CA ILE A 74 -2.06 -1.38 15.02
C ILE A 74 -1.80 -0.09 15.82
N SER A 75 -2.76 0.35 16.62
CA SER A 75 -2.69 1.60 17.39
C SER A 75 -1.55 1.62 18.43
N HIS A 76 -1.06 0.44 18.84
CA HIS A 76 0.10 0.30 19.73
C HIS A 76 1.43 0.64 19.05
N ILE A 77 1.47 0.70 17.72
CA ILE A 77 2.64 1.08 16.93
C ILE A 77 2.46 2.53 16.49
N LYS A 78 3.29 3.41 17.01
CA LYS A 78 3.20 4.85 16.73
C LYS A 78 4.30 5.29 15.78
N PRO A 79 4.00 5.99 14.69
CA PRO A 79 5.01 6.63 13.86
C PRO A 79 5.84 7.65 14.68
N PRO A 80 7.13 7.86 14.35
CA PRO A 80 7.89 7.25 13.26
C PRO A 80 8.33 5.82 13.56
N ILE A 81 8.33 4.97 12.53
CA ILE A 81 8.74 3.57 12.61
C ILE A 81 9.86 3.28 11.60
N THR A 82 10.62 2.22 11.87
CA THR A 82 11.61 1.69 10.92
C THR A 82 11.15 0.33 10.44
N ILE A 83 11.10 0.14 9.13
CA ILE A 83 10.74 -1.12 8.48
C ILE A 83 11.94 -1.62 7.69
N TRP A 84 12.29 -2.88 7.86
CA TRP A 84 13.36 -3.52 7.12
C TRP A 84 12.77 -4.56 6.17
N ALA A 85 13.00 -4.38 4.87
CA ALA A 85 12.73 -5.38 3.86
C ALA A 85 14.05 -6.06 3.50
N ILE A 86 14.20 -7.32 3.91
CA ILE A 86 15.44 -8.09 3.71
C ILE A 86 15.26 -8.96 2.48
N VAL A 87 16.12 -8.79 1.51
CA VAL A 87 16.14 -9.50 0.25
C VAL A 87 17.56 -9.99 -0.06
N HIS A 88 17.69 -10.97 -0.95
CA HIS A 88 19.01 -11.52 -1.25
C HIS A 88 19.67 -10.89 -2.49
N SER A 89 18.98 -10.03 -3.24
CA SER A 89 19.53 -9.37 -4.42
C SER A 89 18.93 -7.97 -4.63
N TRP A 90 19.65 -7.11 -5.35
CA TRP A 90 19.17 -5.80 -5.73
C TRP A 90 17.96 -5.85 -6.66
N GLU A 91 17.87 -6.85 -7.54
CA GLU A 91 16.72 -7.06 -8.42
C GLU A 91 15.44 -7.30 -7.62
N GLN A 92 15.51 -8.09 -6.55
CA GLN A 92 14.36 -8.29 -5.66
C GLN A 92 13.99 -7.01 -4.90
N SER A 93 14.98 -6.24 -4.48
CA SER A 93 14.73 -4.94 -3.85
C SER A 93 13.96 -4.00 -4.78
N LYS A 94 14.32 -3.95 -6.06
CA LYS A 94 13.61 -3.15 -7.06
C LYS A 94 12.15 -3.57 -7.22
N ILE A 95 11.86 -4.87 -7.18
CA ILE A 95 10.50 -5.38 -7.26
C ILE A 95 9.66 -4.91 -6.07
N ILE A 96 10.20 -4.98 -4.86
CA ILE A 96 9.51 -4.52 -3.65
C ILE A 96 9.26 -3.00 -3.72
N GLN A 97 10.27 -2.22 -4.10
CA GLN A 97 10.14 -0.78 -4.26
C GLN A 97 9.06 -0.43 -5.28
N ALA A 98 9.04 -1.10 -6.44
CA ALA A 98 8.01 -0.89 -7.46
C ALA A 98 6.59 -1.19 -6.94
N LYS A 99 6.41 -2.21 -6.11
CA LYS A 99 5.12 -2.52 -5.49
C LYS A 99 4.70 -1.45 -4.48
N ILE A 100 5.62 -0.99 -3.65
CA ILE A 100 5.36 0.11 -2.71
C ILE A 100 4.96 1.36 -3.48
N HIS A 101 5.71 1.73 -4.51
CA HIS A 101 5.38 2.87 -5.37
C HIS A 101 3.99 2.77 -6.01
N SER A 102 3.60 1.58 -6.46
CA SER A 102 2.29 1.38 -7.08
C SER A 102 1.11 1.55 -6.13
N LEU A 103 1.35 1.41 -4.82
CA LEU A 103 0.34 1.54 -3.78
C LEU A 103 0.33 2.93 -3.12
N ILE A 104 1.36 3.73 -3.32
CA ILE A 104 1.39 5.12 -2.87
C ILE A 104 0.62 5.97 -3.88
N GLY A 105 -0.35 6.74 -3.41
CA GLY A 105 -1.13 7.61 -4.26
C GLY A 105 -0.36 8.85 -4.73
N ALA A 106 -0.78 9.40 -5.86
CA ALA A 106 -0.17 10.61 -6.41
C ALA A 106 -0.21 11.78 -5.41
N ASP A 107 -1.26 11.87 -4.62
CA ASP A 107 -1.43 12.93 -3.62
C ASP A 107 -0.42 12.85 -2.47
N GLU A 108 0.13 11.67 -2.22
CA GLU A 108 1.12 11.46 -1.15
C GLU A 108 2.53 11.89 -1.56
N TYR A 109 2.75 12.15 -2.84
CA TYR A 109 4.02 12.67 -3.36
C TYR A 109 4.04 14.19 -3.49
N ALA A 110 2.89 14.83 -3.53
CA ALA A 110 2.79 16.26 -3.69
C ALA A 110 3.29 16.97 -2.42
N GLU A 111 4.24 17.88 -2.58
CA GLU A 111 4.82 18.64 -1.45
C GLU A 111 3.78 19.50 -0.71
N ASP A 112 2.69 19.82 -1.38
CA ASP A 112 1.57 20.59 -0.86
C ASP A 112 0.42 19.71 -0.32
N SER A 113 0.57 18.37 -0.37
CA SER A 113 -0.46 17.50 0.17
C SER A 113 -0.50 17.53 1.70
N PRO A 114 -1.70 17.39 2.32
CA PRO A 114 -1.81 17.35 3.78
C PRO A 114 -1.05 16.18 4.42
N GLU A 115 -0.86 15.10 3.68
CA GLU A 115 -0.11 13.92 4.11
C GLU A 115 1.40 14.12 4.01
N TYR A 116 1.84 15.06 3.17
CA TYR A 116 3.25 15.39 3.04
C TYR A 116 3.68 16.30 4.18
N GLN A 117 4.36 15.74 5.15
CA GLN A 117 5.08 16.52 6.16
C GLN A 117 6.58 16.32 5.95
N GLU A 118 7.36 17.39 6.03
CA GLU A 118 8.80 17.29 5.89
C GLU A 118 9.37 16.24 6.84
N GLY A 119 10.05 15.23 6.28
CA GLY A 119 10.57 14.09 7.00
C GLY A 119 9.59 12.93 7.25
N ARG A 120 8.33 13.04 6.85
CA ARG A 120 7.33 11.97 6.99
C ARG A 120 6.80 11.42 5.67
N GLY A 121 7.03 12.11 4.57
CA GLY A 121 6.63 11.64 3.25
C GLY A 121 7.60 10.62 2.66
N TYR A 122 7.12 9.80 1.74
CA TYR A 122 7.97 8.92 0.96
C TYR A 122 8.81 9.77 -0.01
N ARG A 123 10.08 9.91 0.27
CA ARG A 123 11.04 10.43 -0.72
C ARG A 123 11.69 9.25 -1.43
N ALA A 124 11.30 9.00 -2.67
CA ALA A 124 12.17 8.25 -3.56
C ALA A 124 13.43 9.07 -3.78
N LYS A 125 14.50 8.76 -3.08
CA LYS A 125 15.81 9.14 -3.61
C LYS A 125 15.92 8.42 -4.96
N ASN A 126 16.16 9.19 -6.03
CA ASN A 126 16.45 8.61 -7.33
C ASN A 126 17.37 7.41 -7.18
N PRO A 127 16.99 6.28 -7.79
CA PRO A 127 17.81 5.09 -7.78
C PRO A 127 19.17 5.36 -8.41
#